data_e58657fcbddf872f21f71fe22200ce28
#
_entry.id   e58657fcbddf872f21f71fe22200ce28
#
_cell.length_a   1.000
_cell.length_b   1.000
_cell.length_c   1.000
_cell.angle_alpha   90.00
_cell.angle_beta   90.00
_cell.angle_gamma   90.00
#
_symmetry.space_group_name_H-M   'P 1'
#
loop_
_entity.id
_entity.type
_entity.pdbx_description
1 polymer ?
#
loop_
_entity_poly.entity_id
_entity_poly.type
_entity_poly.pdbx_seq_one_letter_code
_entity_poly.pdbx_strand_id
1 'polypeptide(L)' 'MPHILVKLWPGKTEQQKKKLASEITKAVMATLDDSEESVSVAMEEVKAADWTEKVYKPEILAKRDTLYKEPGY' A
#
# COMPACT_ATOMS: atom_id res chain seq x y z
N MET A 1 9.73 -11.39 -7.00
CA MET A 1 8.27 -11.55 -6.90
C MET A 1 7.68 -10.69 -5.78
N PRO A 2 7.77 -9.30 -5.81
CA PRO A 2 7.08 -8.50 -4.81
C PRO A 2 5.61 -8.32 -5.14
N HIS A 3 4.76 -8.40 -4.11
CA HIS A 3 3.34 -8.07 -4.17
C HIS A 3 3.06 -6.96 -3.17
N ILE A 4 2.51 -5.85 -3.65
CA ILE A 4 2.22 -4.68 -2.82
C ILE A 4 0.72 -4.51 -2.69
N LEU A 5 0.23 -4.47 -1.47
CA LEU A 5 -1.16 -4.16 -1.17
C LEU A 5 -1.23 -2.77 -0.53
N VAL A 6 -1.95 -1.87 -1.16
CA VAL A 6 -2.18 -0.52 -0.62
C VAL A 6 -3.58 -0.49 -0.01
N LYS A 7 -3.66 -0.21 1.28
CA LYS A 7 -4.94 0.04 1.94
C LYS A 7 -5.08 1.54 2.11
N LEU A 8 -6.21 2.08 1.71
CA LEU A 8 -6.45 3.52 1.71
C LEU A 8 -7.92 3.83 1.92
N TRP A 9 -8.21 5.06 2.33
CA TRP A 9 -9.59 5.53 2.43
C TRP A 9 -10.21 5.64 1.04
N PRO A 10 -11.53 5.45 0.92
CA PRO A 10 -12.24 5.69 -0.34
C PRO A 10 -12.17 7.17 -0.72
N GLY A 11 -12.41 7.47 -1.99
CA GLY A 11 -12.50 8.85 -2.47
C GLY A 11 -11.45 9.22 -3.51
N LYS A 12 -10.43 8.39 -3.71
CA LYS A 12 -9.47 8.62 -4.79
C LYS A 12 -10.06 8.11 -6.10
N THR A 13 -9.74 8.81 -7.20
CA THR A 13 -10.22 8.42 -8.52
C THR A 13 -9.51 7.17 -9.01
N GLU A 14 -10.13 6.49 -9.97
CA GLU A 14 -9.48 5.35 -10.63
C GLU A 14 -8.17 5.77 -11.30
N GLN A 15 -8.15 6.98 -11.87
CA GLN A 15 -6.94 7.51 -12.51
C GLN A 15 -5.81 7.70 -11.51
N GLN A 16 -6.12 8.23 -10.32
CA GLN A 16 -5.13 8.39 -9.26
C GLN A 16 -4.60 7.03 -8.79
N LYS A 17 -5.47 6.04 -8.63
CA LYS A 17 -5.07 4.70 -8.19
C LYS A 17 -4.19 4.01 -9.24
N LYS A 18 -4.54 4.15 -10.52
CA LYS A 18 -3.71 3.60 -11.62
C LYS A 18 -2.34 4.26 -11.66
N LYS A 19 -2.29 5.57 -11.48
CA LYS A 19 -1.02 6.30 -11.44
C LYS A 19 -0.17 5.86 -10.26
N LEU A 20 -0.77 5.70 -9.09
CA LEU A 20 -0.06 5.23 -7.90
C LEU A 20 0.53 3.84 -8.13
N ALA A 21 -0.26 2.92 -8.68
CA ALA A 21 0.22 1.57 -8.98
C ALA A 21 1.40 1.60 -9.96
N SER A 22 1.33 2.45 -10.98
CA SER A 22 2.42 2.62 -11.94
C SER A 22 3.69 3.15 -11.28
N GLU A 23 3.56 4.16 -10.42
CA GLU A 23 4.72 4.74 -9.72
C GLU A 23 5.31 3.76 -8.72
N ILE A 24 4.50 2.97 -8.02
CA ILE A 24 4.97 1.92 -7.11
C ILE A 24 5.76 0.88 -7.91
N THR A 25 5.25 0.44 -9.05
CA THR A 25 5.92 -0.53 -9.90
C THR A 25 7.30 -0.03 -10.33
N LYS A 26 7.37 1.24 -10.76
CA LYS A 26 8.64 1.86 -11.16
C LYS A 26 9.64 1.90 -9.99
N ALA A 27 9.16 2.26 -8.80
CA ALA A 27 10.01 2.33 -7.62
C ALA A 27 10.58 0.94 -7.25
N VAL A 28 9.75 -0.09 -7.31
CA VAL A 28 10.17 -1.46 -7.03
C VAL A 28 11.23 -1.92 -8.04
N MET A 29 10.98 -1.69 -9.32
CA MET A 29 11.92 -2.06 -10.37
C MET A 29 13.28 -1.38 -10.19
N ALA A 30 13.27 -0.09 -9.91
CA ALA A 30 14.50 0.69 -9.76
C ALA A 30 15.26 0.36 -8.47
N THR A 31 14.54 0.07 -7.39
CA THR A 31 15.15 -0.12 -6.07
C THR A 31 15.59 -1.57 -5.83
N LEU A 32 14.78 -2.53 -6.27
CA LEU A 32 15.03 -3.95 -6.03
C LEU A 32 15.63 -4.67 -7.24
N ASP A 33 15.78 -3.98 -8.36
CA ASP A 33 16.27 -4.55 -9.60
C ASP A 33 15.41 -5.73 -10.09
N ASP A 34 14.09 -5.60 -9.94
CA ASP A 34 13.13 -6.61 -10.38
C ASP A 34 12.55 -6.25 -11.74
N SER A 35 12.05 -7.25 -12.46
CA SER A 35 11.37 -7.04 -13.73
C SER A 35 9.93 -6.56 -13.49
N GLU A 36 9.36 -5.87 -14.47
CA GLU A 36 7.97 -5.43 -14.40
C GLU A 36 7.02 -6.60 -14.16
N GLU A 37 7.26 -7.72 -14.83
CA GLU A 37 6.39 -8.90 -14.74
C GLU A 37 6.34 -9.53 -13.35
N SER A 38 7.36 -9.30 -12.52
CA SER A 38 7.40 -9.87 -11.18
C SER A 38 6.60 -9.06 -10.16
N VAL A 39 6.21 -7.82 -10.50
CA VAL A 39 5.56 -6.89 -9.57
C VAL A 39 4.05 -6.94 -9.73
N SER A 40 3.33 -7.06 -8.62
CA SER A 40 1.87 -6.90 -8.60
C SER A 40 1.49 -5.88 -7.53
N VAL A 41 0.48 -5.06 -7.84
CA VAL A 41 -0.01 -4.01 -6.94
C VAL A 41 -1.52 -4.11 -6.86
N ALA A 42 -2.04 -4.23 -5.65
CA ALA A 42 -3.48 -4.25 -5.38
C ALA A 42 -3.85 -3.05 -4.51
N MET A 43 -5.09 -2.60 -4.65
CA MET A 43 -5.66 -1.53 -3.83
C MET A 43 -6.86 -2.07 -3.08
N GLU A 44 -6.96 -1.76 -1.79
CA GLU A 44 -8.10 -2.13 -0.97
C GLU A 44 -8.60 -0.89 -0.24
N GLU A 45 -9.82 -0.47 -0.55
CA GLU A 45 -10.42 0.68 0.10
C GLU A 45 -11.04 0.26 1.43
N VAL A 46 -10.71 1.01 2.49
CA VAL A 46 -11.25 0.80 3.83
C VAL A 46 -11.86 2.12 4.30
N LYS A 47 -13.12 2.09 4.68
CA LYS A 47 -13.82 3.29 5.15
C LYS A 47 -13.10 3.90 6.34
N ALA A 48 -13.12 5.22 6.43
CA ALA A 48 -12.48 5.95 7.53
C ALA A 48 -12.97 5.45 8.91
N ALA A 49 -14.28 5.17 9.02
CA ALA A 49 -14.87 4.68 10.27
C ALA A 49 -14.36 3.30 10.68
N ASP A 50 -13.87 2.51 9.71
CA ASP A 50 -13.37 1.16 9.95
C ASP A 50 -11.84 1.11 10.08
N TRP A 51 -11.15 2.20 9.80
CA TRP A 51 -9.69 2.21 9.72
C TRP A 51 -9.01 1.73 10.99
N THR A 52 -9.44 2.24 12.14
CA THR A 52 -8.83 1.89 13.42
C THR A 52 -8.89 0.39 13.69
N GLU A 53 -10.08 -0.21 13.52
CA GLU A 53 -10.26 -1.62 13.85
C GLU A 53 -9.73 -2.56 12.78
N LYS A 54 -9.78 -2.17 11.52
CA LYS A 54 -9.38 -3.06 10.41
C LYS A 54 -7.94 -2.89 9.96
N VAL A 55 -7.34 -1.71 10.17
CA VAL A 55 -5.99 -1.42 9.70
C VAL A 55 -5.07 -1.01 10.83
N TYR A 56 -5.43 0.03 11.58
CA TYR A 56 -4.51 0.58 12.58
C TYR A 56 -4.13 -0.45 13.64
N LYS A 57 -5.12 -1.05 14.29
CA LYS A 57 -4.84 -2.01 15.36
C LYS A 57 -4.17 -3.29 14.86
N PRO A 58 -4.70 -3.98 13.83
CA PRO A 58 -4.12 -5.28 13.45
C PRO A 58 -2.85 -5.18 12.61
N GLU A 59 -2.66 -4.11 11.82
CA GLU A 59 -1.56 -4.05 10.86
C GLU A 59 -0.52 -2.99 11.16
N ILE A 60 -0.85 -1.96 11.93
CA ILE A 60 0.10 -0.91 12.28
C ILE A 60 0.55 -1.10 13.72
N LEU A 61 -0.39 -1.02 14.67
CA LEU A 61 -0.06 -1.11 16.08
C LEU A 61 0.48 -2.49 16.47
N ALA A 62 -0.20 -3.57 16.06
CA ALA A 62 0.19 -4.93 16.41
C ALA A 62 1.43 -5.42 15.67
N LYS A 63 1.78 -4.81 14.54
CA LYS A 63 2.94 -5.19 13.72
C LYS A 63 3.94 -4.06 13.56
N ARG A 64 4.09 -3.26 14.59
CA ARG A 64 4.94 -2.07 14.53
C ARG A 64 6.40 -2.40 14.18
N ASP A 65 6.88 -3.55 14.57
CA ASP A 65 8.22 -4.04 14.25
C ASP A 65 8.43 -4.32 12.75
N THR A 66 7.37 -4.39 11.97
CA THR A 66 7.46 -4.61 10.52
C THR A 66 7.44 -3.30 9.71
N LEU A 67 7.19 -2.17 10.37
CA LEU A 67 7.06 -0.89 9.68
C LEU A 67 8.43 -0.30 9.36
N TYR A 68 8.66 0.05 8.10
CA TYR A 68 9.84 0.79 7.68
C TYR A 68 9.61 2.28 7.69
N LYS A 69 8.35 2.70 7.75
CA LYS A 69 7.94 4.08 7.93
C LYS A 69 6.69 4.09 8.80
N GLU A 70 6.78 4.75 9.93
CA GLU A 70 5.64 4.87 10.83
C GLU A 70 4.74 6.03 10.42
N PRO A 71 3.41 5.93 10.65
CA PRO A 71 2.52 7.06 10.44
C PRO A 71 2.70 8.10 11.54
N GLY A 72 2.20 9.31 11.30
CA GLY A 72 2.21 10.37 12.29
C GLY A 72 1.04 10.31 13.28
N TYR A 73 0.39 9.14 13.39
CA TYR A 73 -0.76 8.98 14.27
C TYR A 73 -0.71 7.69 15.03
#